data_2b3d3813ef9850e11cb23a375c6a2d5e
#
_entry.id   2b3d3813ef9850e11cb23a375c6a2d5e
#
_cell.length_a   1.000
_cell.length_b   1.000
_cell.length_c   1.000
_cell.angle_alpha   90.00
_cell.angle_beta   90.00
_cell.angle_gamma   90.00
#
_symmetry.space_group_name_H-M   'P 1'
#
loop_
_entity.id
_entity.type
_entity.pdbx_description
1 polymer ?
#
loop_
_entity_poly.entity_id
_entity_poly.type
_entity_poly.pdbx_seq_one_letter_code
_entity_poly.pdbx_strand_id
1 'polypeptide(L)'
;MNKIYRITSLSISGSKTFNIKFRHRVFLHLTFCFIMLFFLAIAMLIFNFNMKLSSSLLSQIKNENKTFFLENEISSINSSSSELLENLFSKQERYELAINRLERLETFVHSAESIDMATVTEQLGSYMKETVLNEIPNGFPIPDAKISSRYGERVHPVTKVKQIHHGIDFPVAIGTPIYSPADGVVVAIRVSNQGSGNFMRLQHTYGFSSSYSHLYKFSVKEGDFVKKGELIAYSGNTGLSSGPHLHYEIRFLGKSLDPHPFIKWNYDNFSDITNKVPLIKWDELLTNIEIRIAMNLNLNAQ
;
A
#
# COMPACT_ATOMS: atom_id res chain seq x y z
N MET A 1 -24.88 -51.32 61.45
CA MET A 1 -26.17 -51.56 62.17
C MET A 1 -27.28 -51.45 61.11
N ASN A 2 -28.01 -52.53 60.88
CA ASN A 2 -29.19 -52.55 60.07
C ASN A 2 -30.37 -52.04 60.92
N LYS A 3 -30.85 -50.83 60.66
CA LYS A 3 -32.07 -50.32 61.31
C LYS A 3 -33.28 -50.87 60.54
N ILE A 4 -34.19 -51.51 61.29
CA ILE A 4 -35.45 -52.01 60.77
C ILE A 4 -36.48 -50.91 61.08
N TYR A 5 -37.07 -50.33 60.07
CA TYR A 5 -38.17 -49.37 60.22
C TYR A 5 -39.49 -50.11 60.02
N ARG A 6 -40.38 -49.99 61.03
CA ARG A 6 -41.72 -50.59 61.00
C ARG A 6 -42.70 -49.48 60.63
N ILE A 7 -43.27 -49.56 59.43
CA ILE A 7 -44.30 -48.66 59.01
C ILE A 7 -45.64 -49.35 59.21
N THR A 8 -46.50 -48.75 59.99
CA THR A 8 -47.85 -49.25 60.24
C THR A 8 -48.85 -48.39 59.57
N SER A 9 -49.53 -48.91 58.55
CA SER A 9 -50.63 -48.22 57.94
C SER A 9 -51.97 -48.65 58.62
N LEU A 10 -52.67 -47.66 59.16
CA LEU A 10 -53.98 -47.89 59.80
C LEU A 10 -55.08 -47.57 58.73
N SER A 11 -55.92 -48.52 58.46
CA SER A 11 -57.16 -48.37 57.64
C SER A 11 -58.35 -48.84 58.44
N ILE A 12 -59.56 -48.40 58.08
CA ILE A 12 -60.84 -48.79 58.69
C ILE A 12 -61.02 -50.30 58.66
N SER A 13 -60.34 -51.03 57.77
CA SER A 13 -60.41 -52.49 57.61
C SER A 13 -59.29 -53.26 58.32
N GLY A 14 -58.49 -52.61 59.17
CA GLY A 14 -57.40 -53.23 59.90
C GLY A 14 -56.02 -52.57 59.73
N SER A 15 -55.05 -52.96 60.56
CA SER A 15 -53.63 -52.44 60.46
C SER A 15 -52.76 -53.40 59.67
N LYS A 16 -52.03 -52.92 58.70
CA LYS A 16 -50.94 -53.67 58.00
C LYS A 16 -49.57 -53.09 58.39
N THR A 17 -48.72 -53.92 58.89
CA THR A 17 -47.36 -53.54 59.23
C THR A 17 -46.39 -54.05 58.19
N PHE A 18 -45.59 -53.17 57.69
CA PHE A 18 -44.49 -53.47 56.74
C PHE A 18 -43.15 -53.25 57.44
N ASN A 19 -42.31 -54.27 57.45
CA ASN A 19 -40.96 -54.17 57.98
C ASN A 19 -39.96 -53.89 56.82
N ILE A 20 -39.47 -52.69 56.74
CA ILE A 20 -38.49 -52.31 55.72
C ILE A 20 -37.08 -52.38 56.37
N LYS A 21 -36.25 -53.37 55.96
CA LYS A 21 -34.84 -53.43 56.30
C LYS A 21 -34.05 -52.46 55.40
N PHE A 22 -33.69 -51.33 55.96
CA PHE A 22 -32.86 -50.37 55.28
C PHE A 22 -31.41 -50.68 55.38
N ARG A 23 -30.72 -51.15 54.35
CA ARG A 23 -29.25 -51.29 54.27
C ARG A 23 -28.65 -49.87 54.06
N HIS A 24 -28.52 -49.15 55.16
CA HIS A 24 -28.12 -47.75 55.22
C HIS A 24 -26.83 -47.46 54.40
N ARG A 25 -25.89 -48.37 54.37
CA ARG A 25 -24.66 -48.23 53.54
C ARG A 25 -24.93 -48.27 52.07
N VAL A 26 -25.78 -49.16 51.60
CA VAL A 26 -26.15 -49.25 50.16
C VAL A 26 -26.94 -48.02 49.71
N PHE A 27 -27.83 -47.52 50.54
CA PHE A 27 -28.54 -46.27 50.24
C PHE A 27 -27.60 -45.06 50.18
N LEU A 28 -26.67 -44.91 51.09
CA LEU A 28 -25.62 -43.86 51.06
C LEU A 28 -24.76 -43.95 49.81
N HIS A 29 -24.35 -45.15 49.39
CA HIS A 29 -23.60 -45.31 48.15
C HIS A 29 -24.42 -44.95 46.90
N LEU A 30 -25.68 -45.37 46.85
CA LEU A 30 -26.56 -45.03 45.74
C LEU A 30 -26.84 -43.52 45.63
N THR A 31 -27.11 -42.86 46.78
CA THR A 31 -27.31 -41.39 46.81
C THR A 31 -26.03 -40.65 46.41
N PHE A 32 -24.87 -41.12 46.89
CA PHE A 32 -23.58 -40.53 46.48
C PHE A 32 -23.31 -40.70 44.97
N CYS A 33 -23.56 -41.90 44.45
CA CYS A 33 -23.43 -42.14 43.00
C CYS A 33 -24.39 -41.26 42.17
N PHE A 34 -25.65 -41.10 42.64
CA PHE A 34 -26.62 -40.23 41.96
C PHE A 34 -26.21 -38.77 41.98
N ILE A 35 -25.67 -38.28 43.11
CA ILE A 35 -25.17 -36.90 43.21
C ILE A 35 -23.95 -36.71 42.29
N MET A 36 -23.04 -37.67 42.25
CA MET A 36 -21.89 -37.61 41.35
C MET A 36 -22.31 -37.58 39.86
N LEU A 37 -23.26 -38.44 39.48
CA LEU A 37 -23.80 -38.44 38.09
C LEU A 37 -24.50 -37.13 37.75
N PHE A 38 -25.24 -36.55 38.71
CA PHE A 38 -25.90 -35.26 38.55
C PHE A 38 -24.88 -34.12 38.31
N PHE A 39 -23.78 -34.05 39.10
CA PHE A 39 -22.74 -33.08 38.90
C PHE A 39 -21.98 -33.29 37.57
N LEU A 40 -21.79 -34.54 37.18
CA LEU A 40 -21.16 -34.88 35.90
C LEU A 40 -22.01 -34.46 34.70
N ALA A 41 -23.31 -34.63 34.81
CA ALA A 41 -24.28 -34.16 33.81
C ALA A 41 -24.28 -32.63 33.69
N ILE A 42 -24.28 -31.91 34.81
CA ILE A 42 -24.16 -30.44 34.82
C ILE A 42 -22.84 -29.99 34.23
N ALA A 43 -21.71 -30.62 34.59
CA ALA A 43 -20.41 -30.27 34.02
C ALA A 43 -20.39 -30.47 32.50
N MET A 44 -21.00 -31.55 32.01
CA MET A 44 -21.12 -31.83 30.58
C MET A 44 -22.01 -30.80 29.84
N LEU A 45 -23.09 -30.35 30.46
CA LEU A 45 -23.98 -29.31 29.95
C LEU A 45 -23.22 -27.96 29.86
N ILE A 46 -22.50 -27.59 30.92
CA ILE A 46 -21.69 -26.35 30.94
C ILE A 46 -20.60 -26.42 29.89
N PHE A 47 -19.93 -27.55 29.74
CA PHE A 47 -18.88 -27.75 28.73
C PHE A 47 -19.46 -27.57 27.31
N ASN A 48 -20.56 -28.23 26.97
CA ASN A 48 -21.23 -28.13 25.70
C ASN A 48 -21.73 -26.70 25.41
N PHE A 49 -22.28 -26.02 26.42
CA PHE A 49 -22.69 -24.63 26.31
C PHE A 49 -21.51 -23.70 26.00
N ASN A 50 -20.41 -23.84 26.73
CA ASN A 50 -19.18 -23.05 26.50
C ASN A 50 -18.60 -23.31 25.11
N MET A 51 -18.56 -24.56 24.65
CA MET A 51 -18.13 -24.90 23.28
C MET A 51 -19.00 -24.24 22.21
N LYS A 52 -20.31 -24.27 22.39
CA LYS A 52 -21.25 -23.64 21.46
C LYS A 52 -21.14 -22.11 21.49
N LEU A 53 -20.96 -21.52 22.65
CA LEU A 53 -20.75 -20.09 22.82
C LEU A 53 -19.45 -19.62 22.15
N SER A 54 -18.35 -20.34 22.40
CA SER A 54 -17.05 -19.98 21.80
C SER A 54 -17.06 -20.10 20.27
N SER A 55 -17.69 -21.15 19.72
CA SER A 55 -17.82 -21.30 18.26
C SER A 55 -18.69 -20.20 17.64
N SER A 56 -19.77 -19.78 18.31
CA SER A 56 -20.63 -18.68 17.88
C SER A 56 -19.87 -17.34 17.91
N LEU A 57 -19.16 -17.04 18.98
CA LEU A 57 -18.31 -15.84 19.10
C LEU A 57 -17.22 -15.80 18.04
N LEU A 58 -16.55 -16.93 17.77
CA LEU A 58 -15.52 -17.01 16.74
C LEU A 58 -16.09 -16.72 15.33
N SER A 59 -17.28 -17.25 15.04
CA SER A 59 -17.96 -17.00 13.77
C SER A 59 -18.40 -15.54 13.64
N GLN A 60 -18.84 -14.93 14.72
CA GLN A 60 -19.24 -13.52 14.76
C GLN A 60 -18.04 -12.60 14.53
N ILE A 61 -16.94 -12.81 15.24
CA ILE A 61 -15.68 -12.06 15.04
C ILE A 61 -15.15 -12.21 13.61
N LYS A 62 -15.23 -13.43 13.06
CA LYS A 62 -14.81 -13.68 11.67
C LYS A 62 -15.67 -12.92 10.67
N ASN A 63 -16.98 -12.84 10.89
CA ASN A 63 -17.90 -12.10 10.02
C ASN A 63 -17.68 -10.59 10.16
N GLU A 64 -17.53 -10.06 11.37
CA GLU A 64 -17.24 -8.65 11.61
C GLU A 64 -15.93 -8.21 10.97
N ASN A 65 -14.89 -9.02 11.09
CA ASN A 65 -13.62 -8.75 10.41
C ASN A 65 -13.75 -8.76 8.88
N LYS A 66 -14.57 -9.67 8.34
CA LYS A 66 -14.84 -9.74 6.90
C LYS A 66 -15.66 -8.53 6.41
N THR A 67 -16.68 -8.10 7.16
CA THR A 67 -17.46 -6.90 6.82
C THR A 67 -16.59 -5.65 6.88
N PHE A 68 -15.79 -5.49 7.91
CA PHE A 68 -14.84 -4.39 8.03
C PHE A 68 -13.83 -4.32 6.87
N PHE A 69 -13.30 -5.49 6.45
CA PHE A 69 -12.40 -5.56 5.30
C PHE A 69 -13.10 -5.14 4.00
N LEU A 70 -14.33 -5.66 3.77
CA LEU A 70 -15.11 -5.32 2.58
C LEU A 70 -15.55 -3.85 2.55
N GLU A 71 -15.89 -3.27 3.68
CA GLU A 71 -16.24 -1.84 3.79
C GLU A 71 -15.03 -0.95 3.45
N ASN A 72 -13.84 -1.30 3.93
CA ASN A 72 -12.62 -0.59 3.58
C ASN A 72 -12.27 -0.73 2.07
N GLU A 73 -12.48 -1.91 1.50
CA GLU A 73 -12.26 -2.15 0.07
C GLU A 73 -13.26 -1.36 -0.79
N ILE A 74 -14.53 -1.35 -0.42
CA ILE A 74 -15.59 -0.54 -1.07
C ILE A 74 -15.27 0.95 -0.96
N SER A 75 -14.84 1.44 0.21
CA SER A 75 -14.45 2.83 0.42
C SER A 75 -13.27 3.22 -0.47
N SER A 76 -12.25 2.35 -0.59
CA SER A 76 -11.11 2.59 -1.45
C SER A 76 -11.47 2.59 -2.95
N ILE A 77 -12.35 1.69 -3.37
CA ILE A 77 -12.86 1.62 -4.75
C ILE A 77 -13.69 2.86 -5.08
N ASN A 78 -14.56 3.29 -4.16
CA ASN A 78 -15.39 4.48 -4.36
C ASN A 78 -14.54 5.75 -4.46
N SER A 79 -13.49 5.90 -3.63
CA SER A 79 -12.57 7.04 -3.71
C SER A 79 -11.79 7.04 -5.02
N SER A 80 -11.29 5.87 -5.46
CA SER A 80 -10.59 5.74 -6.74
C SER A 80 -11.51 5.98 -7.93
N SER A 81 -12.78 5.57 -7.85
CA SER A 81 -13.78 5.79 -8.89
C SER A 81 -14.15 7.28 -9.00
N SER A 82 -14.33 7.98 -7.88
CA SER A 82 -14.62 9.42 -7.88
C SER A 82 -13.44 10.23 -8.44
N GLU A 83 -12.21 9.88 -8.06
CA GLU A 83 -11.00 10.49 -8.60
C GLU A 83 -10.86 10.24 -10.12
N LEU A 84 -11.18 9.02 -10.58
CA LEU A 84 -11.16 8.70 -12.01
C LEU A 84 -12.21 9.49 -12.80
N LEU A 85 -13.42 9.65 -12.26
CA LEU A 85 -14.47 10.46 -12.86
C LEU A 85 -14.08 11.94 -12.93
N GLU A 86 -13.52 12.51 -11.88
CA GLU A 86 -13.02 13.89 -11.85
C GLU A 86 -11.90 14.09 -12.89
N ASN A 87 -10.99 13.12 -12.99
CA ASN A 87 -9.95 13.10 -14.01
C ASN A 87 -10.52 13.01 -15.44
N LEU A 88 -11.58 12.24 -15.67
CA LEU A 88 -12.23 12.12 -16.96
C LEU A 88 -12.95 13.44 -17.35
N PHE A 89 -13.68 14.06 -16.41
CA PHE A 89 -14.32 15.36 -16.66
C PHE A 89 -13.28 16.45 -16.95
N SER A 90 -12.21 16.52 -16.15
CA SER A 90 -11.13 17.47 -16.38
C SER A 90 -10.39 17.23 -17.72
N LYS A 91 -10.35 15.98 -18.18
CA LYS A 91 -9.78 15.60 -19.47
C LYS A 91 -10.66 16.05 -20.63
N GLN A 92 -11.97 15.88 -20.51
CA GLN A 92 -12.94 16.29 -21.53
C GLN A 92 -12.95 17.81 -21.72
N GLU A 93 -12.97 18.57 -20.64
CA GLU A 93 -12.86 20.02 -20.65
C GLU A 93 -11.55 20.50 -21.31
N ARG A 94 -10.44 19.80 -21.02
CA ARG A 94 -9.14 20.07 -21.67
C ARG A 94 -9.13 19.74 -23.16
N TYR A 95 -9.84 18.69 -23.61
CA TYR A 95 -9.95 18.40 -25.05
C TYR A 95 -10.73 19.47 -25.79
N GLU A 96 -11.84 19.97 -25.25
CA GLU A 96 -12.60 21.07 -25.87
C GLU A 96 -11.79 22.37 -25.92
N LEU A 97 -11.08 22.69 -24.85
CA LEU A 97 -10.13 23.80 -24.82
C LEU A 97 -9.01 23.62 -25.85
N ALA A 98 -8.49 22.41 -26.04
CA ALA A 98 -7.44 22.10 -27.01
C ALA A 98 -7.92 22.29 -28.45
N ILE A 99 -9.14 21.83 -28.79
CA ILE A 99 -9.74 21.99 -30.10
C ILE A 99 -9.93 23.46 -30.40
N ASN A 100 -10.54 24.22 -29.50
CA ASN A 100 -10.75 25.66 -29.67
C ASN A 100 -9.44 26.47 -29.81
N ARG A 101 -8.32 25.92 -29.29
CA ARG A 101 -6.99 26.55 -29.43
C ARG A 101 -6.26 26.14 -30.70
N LEU A 102 -6.43 24.89 -31.15
CA LEU A 102 -5.93 24.49 -32.48
C LEU A 102 -6.49 25.37 -33.58
N GLU A 103 -7.79 25.69 -33.56
CA GLU A 103 -8.41 26.60 -34.51
C GLU A 103 -7.82 28.02 -34.45
N ARG A 104 -7.48 28.50 -33.23
CA ARG A 104 -6.80 29.81 -33.10
C ARG A 104 -5.33 29.74 -33.53
N LEU A 105 -4.63 28.62 -33.33
CA LEU A 105 -3.26 28.42 -33.80
C LEU A 105 -3.19 28.35 -35.33
N GLU A 106 -4.16 27.73 -36.02
CA GLU A 106 -4.27 27.75 -37.48
C GLU A 106 -4.44 29.19 -38.00
N THR A 107 -5.27 29.99 -37.33
CA THR A 107 -5.43 31.41 -37.70
C THR A 107 -4.18 32.22 -37.41
N PHE A 108 -3.43 31.94 -36.34
CA PHE A 108 -2.17 32.62 -35.99
C PHE A 108 -1.02 32.24 -36.95
N VAL A 109 -0.89 30.94 -37.28
CA VAL A 109 0.11 30.44 -38.25
C VAL A 109 -0.09 31.05 -39.62
N HIS A 110 -1.33 31.27 -40.06
CA HIS A 110 -1.63 32.00 -41.30
C HIS A 110 -1.29 33.49 -41.24
N SER A 111 -1.21 34.10 -40.05
CA SER A 111 -0.86 35.53 -39.89
C SER A 111 0.64 35.78 -39.67
N ALA A 112 1.45 34.71 -39.38
CA ALA A 112 2.86 34.82 -39.00
C ALA A 112 3.82 34.50 -40.19
N GLU A 113 3.72 35.19 -41.31
CA GLU A 113 4.58 35.00 -42.50
C GLU A 113 6.08 35.33 -42.30
N SER A 114 6.55 35.64 -41.07
CA SER A 114 7.94 36.09 -40.84
C SER A 114 8.71 35.40 -39.70
N ILE A 115 8.17 34.32 -39.08
CA ILE A 115 8.87 33.62 -38.02
C ILE A 115 9.57 32.38 -38.57
N ASP A 116 10.87 32.25 -38.32
CA ASP A 116 11.63 31.03 -38.64
C ASP A 116 11.08 29.83 -37.83
N MET A 117 10.17 29.09 -38.45
CA MET A 117 9.50 27.91 -37.86
C MET A 117 10.49 26.84 -37.43
N ALA A 118 11.67 26.74 -38.04
CA ALA A 118 12.68 25.77 -37.65
C ALA A 118 13.24 26.09 -36.24
N THR A 119 13.56 27.35 -36.00
CA THR A 119 14.05 27.83 -34.67
C THR A 119 12.98 27.67 -33.61
N VAL A 120 11.71 27.96 -33.88
CA VAL A 120 10.58 27.79 -32.94
C VAL A 120 10.39 26.31 -32.59
N THR A 121 10.45 25.43 -33.58
CA THR A 121 10.29 23.97 -33.38
C THR A 121 11.44 23.41 -32.55
N GLU A 122 12.69 23.85 -32.78
CA GLU A 122 13.85 23.44 -32.00
C GLU A 122 13.75 23.92 -30.55
N GLN A 123 13.35 25.18 -30.31
CA GLN A 123 13.17 25.74 -28.98
C GLN A 123 12.03 25.02 -28.23
N LEU A 124 10.91 24.74 -28.89
CA LEU A 124 9.80 24.00 -28.32
C LEU A 124 10.23 22.56 -27.92
N GLY A 125 10.96 21.90 -28.82
CA GLY A 125 11.52 20.57 -28.54
C GLY A 125 12.47 20.56 -27.36
N SER A 126 13.32 21.59 -27.23
CA SER A 126 14.23 21.75 -26.10
C SER A 126 13.47 21.96 -24.78
N TYR A 127 12.48 22.85 -24.79
CA TYR A 127 11.63 23.15 -23.65
C TYR A 127 10.80 21.94 -23.22
N MET A 128 10.28 21.17 -24.17
CA MET A 128 9.57 19.92 -23.91
C MET A 128 10.48 18.90 -23.18
N LYS A 129 11.69 18.66 -23.68
CA LYS A 129 12.66 17.75 -23.05
C LYS A 129 13.00 18.18 -21.64
N GLU A 130 13.24 19.46 -21.42
CA GLU A 130 13.53 19.99 -20.08
C GLU A 130 12.35 19.79 -19.13
N THR A 131 11.13 20.09 -19.57
CA THR A 131 9.90 19.89 -18.79
C THR A 131 9.73 18.44 -18.41
N VAL A 132 9.86 17.51 -19.35
CA VAL A 132 9.75 16.06 -19.10
C VAL A 132 10.80 15.60 -18.10
N LEU A 133 12.05 16.04 -18.25
CA LEU A 133 13.15 15.66 -17.34
C LEU A 133 13.03 16.31 -15.96
N ASN A 134 12.26 17.39 -15.79
CA ASN A 134 11.98 17.94 -14.48
C ASN A 134 10.80 17.24 -13.80
N GLU A 135 9.83 16.72 -14.55
CA GLU A 135 8.59 16.15 -14.03
C GLU A 135 8.60 14.63 -13.88
N ILE A 136 9.44 13.90 -14.62
CA ILE A 136 9.57 12.43 -14.57
C ILE A 136 10.91 12.05 -13.92
N PRO A 137 10.93 11.11 -12.95
CA PRO A 137 12.14 10.70 -12.26
C PRO A 137 13.28 10.34 -13.22
N ASN A 138 14.43 11.00 -13.08
CA ASN A 138 15.62 10.73 -13.88
C ASN A 138 16.89 11.15 -13.12
N GLY A 139 18.04 10.64 -13.54
CA GLY A 139 19.29 10.87 -12.85
C GLY A 139 19.42 10.13 -11.52
N PHE A 140 20.58 10.21 -10.92
CA PHE A 140 20.88 9.54 -9.67
C PHE A 140 20.34 10.33 -8.47
N PRO A 141 19.60 9.70 -7.53
CA PRO A 141 19.18 10.36 -6.28
C PRO A 141 20.35 10.66 -5.34
N ILE A 142 21.49 9.99 -5.54
CA ILE A 142 22.78 10.28 -4.90
C ILE A 142 23.81 10.42 -6.02
N PRO A 143 24.41 11.60 -6.24
CA PRO A 143 25.40 11.81 -7.28
C PRO A 143 26.55 10.78 -7.20
N ASP A 144 26.98 10.28 -8.34
CA ASP A 144 28.11 9.35 -8.52
C ASP A 144 28.05 8.05 -7.71
N ALA A 145 26.89 7.71 -7.15
CA ALA A 145 26.73 6.49 -6.35
C ALA A 145 26.81 5.23 -7.24
N LYS A 146 27.52 4.22 -6.72
CA LYS A 146 27.58 2.90 -7.36
C LYS A 146 26.32 2.09 -7.01
N ILE A 147 25.93 1.18 -7.90
CA ILE A 147 24.84 0.24 -7.65
C ILE A 147 25.43 -1.06 -7.09
N SER A 148 24.98 -1.50 -5.91
CA SER A 148 25.36 -2.80 -5.32
C SER A 148 24.38 -3.91 -5.65
N SER A 149 23.10 -3.58 -5.86
CA SER A 149 22.08 -4.56 -6.22
C SER A 149 21.06 -3.98 -7.20
N ARG A 150 20.76 -4.75 -8.24
CA ARG A 150 19.86 -4.34 -9.31
C ARG A 150 18.42 -4.79 -9.03
N TYR A 151 17.49 -4.21 -9.77
CA TYR A 151 16.09 -4.62 -9.85
C TYR A 151 15.97 -6.06 -10.38
N GLY A 152 14.97 -6.79 -9.92
CA GLY A 152 14.62 -8.12 -10.42
C GLY A 152 14.78 -9.25 -9.41
N GLU A 153 14.74 -10.50 -9.88
CA GLU A 153 14.84 -11.66 -9.02
C GLU A 153 16.22 -11.79 -8.37
N ARG A 154 16.24 -11.95 -7.06
CA ARG A 154 17.47 -12.22 -6.28
C ARG A 154 17.17 -13.04 -5.03
N VAL A 155 18.22 -13.61 -4.43
CA VAL A 155 18.15 -14.12 -3.06
C VAL A 155 18.34 -12.94 -2.10
N HIS A 156 17.39 -12.76 -1.19
CA HIS A 156 17.44 -11.66 -0.22
C HIS A 156 18.66 -11.82 0.71
N PRO A 157 19.50 -10.77 0.88
CA PRO A 157 20.77 -10.91 1.60
C PRO A 157 20.61 -11.28 3.08
N VAL A 158 19.49 -10.88 3.73
CA VAL A 158 19.20 -11.16 5.13
C VAL A 158 18.37 -12.42 5.30
N THR A 159 17.20 -12.49 4.63
CA THR A 159 16.25 -13.61 4.81
C THR A 159 16.62 -14.87 4.04
N LYS A 160 17.55 -14.80 3.08
CA LYS A 160 17.99 -15.88 2.19
C LYS A 160 16.87 -16.50 1.34
N VAL A 161 15.72 -15.82 1.23
CA VAL A 161 14.59 -16.25 0.40
C VAL A 161 14.70 -15.64 -0.99
N LYS A 162 14.37 -16.40 -2.03
CA LYS A 162 14.27 -15.91 -3.42
C LYS A 162 13.07 -14.98 -3.53
N GLN A 163 13.31 -13.73 -3.96
CA GLN A 163 12.27 -12.71 -4.11
C GLN A 163 12.61 -11.70 -5.19
N ILE A 164 11.62 -10.93 -5.61
CA ILE A 164 11.83 -9.80 -6.52
C ILE A 164 12.33 -8.59 -5.71
N HIS A 165 13.43 -8.01 -6.16
CA HIS A 165 13.91 -6.72 -5.70
C HIS A 165 13.23 -5.61 -6.51
N HIS A 166 12.36 -4.84 -5.88
CA HIS A 166 11.52 -3.83 -6.53
C HIS A 166 12.21 -2.50 -6.81
N GLY A 167 13.51 -2.40 -6.55
CA GLY A 167 14.31 -1.20 -6.72
C GLY A 167 15.76 -1.51 -7.02
N ILE A 168 16.62 -0.53 -6.75
CA ILE A 168 18.08 -0.66 -6.78
C ILE A 168 18.67 -0.21 -5.44
N ASP A 169 19.81 -0.80 -5.07
CA ASP A 169 20.48 -0.47 -3.83
C ASP A 169 21.80 0.28 -4.13
N PHE A 170 21.98 1.42 -3.45
CA PHE A 170 23.19 2.22 -3.48
C PHE A 170 23.95 2.08 -2.15
N PRO A 171 25.10 1.39 -2.10
CA PRO A 171 25.92 1.27 -0.90
C PRO A 171 26.61 2.61 -0.63
N VAL A 172 26.12 3.31 0.37
CA VAL A 172 26.62 4.64 0.78
C VAL A 172 26.66 4.74 2.30
N ALA A 173 27.52 5.59 2.82
CA ALA A 173 27.64 5.83 4.25
C ALA A 173 26.30 6.40 4.82
N ILE A 174 26.04 6.13 6.11
CA ILE A 174 24.94 6.76 6.83
C ILE A 174 25.14 8.28 6.80
N GLY A 175 24.06 9.02 6.51
CA GLY A 175 24.10 10.47 6.43
C GLY A 175 24.48 11.03 5.05
N THR A 176 24.61 10.18 4.02
CA THR A 176 24.81 10.67 2.64
C THR A 176 23.55 11.38 2.16
N PRO A 177 23.66 12.61 1.61
CA PRO A 177 22.51 13.36 1.10
C PRO A 177 21.80 12.64 -0.05
N ILE A 178 20.47 12.71 -0.05
CA ILE A 178 19.58 12.15 -1.08
C ILE A 178 18.77 13.29 -1.68
N TYR A 179 18.75 13.38 -3.00
CA TYR A 179 18.09 14.44 -3.75
C TYR A 179 16.89 13.91 -4.54
N SER A 180 15.90 14.78 -4.74
CA SER A 180 14.73 14.43 -5.57
C SER A 180 15.13 14.27 -7.04
N PRO A 181 14.73 13.16 -7.71
CA PRO A 181 15.02 12.92 -9.12
C PRO A 181 14.11 13.68 -10.08
N ALA A 182 13.03 14.28 -9.57
CA ALA A 182 12.06 15.07 -10.32
C ALA A 182 11.25 15.95 -9.37
N ASP A 183 10.52 16.91 -9.92
CA ASP A 183 9.51 17.67 -9.18
C ASP A 183 8.43 16.73 -8.63
N GLY A 184 7.93 16.99 -7.41
CA GLY A 184 6.94 16.12 -6.81
C GLY A 184 6.43 16.59 -5.45
N VAL A 185 5.52 15.83 -4.88
CA VAL A 185 4.96 16.03 -3.56
C VAL A 185 5.32 14.85 -2.66
N VAL A 186 5.70 15.12 -1.43
CA VAL A 186 5.94 14.10 -0.41
C VAL A 186 4.60 13.53 0.04
N VAL A 187 4.26 12.32 -0.40
CA VAL A 187 2.95 11.69 -0.10
C VAL A 187 2.98 10.70 1.05
N ALA A 188 4.16 10.30 1.49
CA ALA A 188 4.29 9.44 2.67
C ALA A 188 5.65 9.58 3.33
N ILE A 189 5.66 9.69 4.65
CA ILE A 189 6.82 9.53 5.52
C ILE A 189 6.46 8.54 6.62
N ARG A 190 7.30 7.53 6.82
CA ARG A 190 7.11 6.53 7.87
C ARG A 190 8.43 6.28 8.61
N VAL A 191 8.38 6.38 9.93
CA VAL A 191 9.48 6.00 10.83
C VAL A 191 9.24 4.57 11.29
N SER A 192 10.21 3.67 11.06
CA SER A 192 10.11 2.27 11.46
C SER A 192 11.50 1.63 11.61
N ASN A 193 11.59 0.64 12.49
CA ASN A 193 12.76 -0.23 12.61
C ASN A 193 12.54 -1.63 11.98
N GLN A 194 11.44 -1.80 11.20
CA GLN A 194 11.09 -3.05 10.54
C GLN A 194 10.97 -2.86 9.03
N GLY A 195 11.13 -3.92 8.26
CA GLY A 195 10.99 -3.93 6.81
C GLY A 195 11.82 -2.84 6.13
N SER A 196 11.18 -1.91 5.44
CA SER A 196 11.84 -0.79 4.74
C SER A 196 12.51 0.24 5.68
N GLY A 197 12.38 0.08 7.00
CA GLY A 197 12.90 1.08 7.95
C GLY A 197 12.20 2.43 7.83
N ASN A 198 12.96 3.50 8.02
CA ASN A 198 12.49 4.85 7.73
C ASN A 198 12.31 4.99 6.22
N PHE A 199 11.12 5.35 5.83
CA PHE A 199 10.64 5.32 4.44
C PHE A 199 10.04 6.66 4.03
N MET A 200 10.29 7.06 2.78
CA MET A 200 9.66 8.22 2.14
C MET A 200 9.17 7.82 0.75
N ARG A 201 8.06 8.43 0.32
CA ARG A 201 7.57 8.36 -1.07
C ARG A 201 7.25 9.75 -1.59
N LEU A 202 7.72 10.02 -2.80
CA LEU A 202 7.34 11.17 -3.60
C LEU A 202 6.36 10.73 -4.69
N GLN A 203 5.32 11.52 -4.89
CA GLN A 203 4.46 11.44 -6.06
C GLN A 203 4.91 12.49 -7.06
N HIS A 204 5.21 12.04 -8.27
CA HIS A 204 5.56 12.88 -9.40
C HIS A 204 4.40 12.96 -10.39
N THR A 205 4.57 13.76 -11.43
CA THR A 205 3.59 13.94 -12.49
C THR A 205 3.38 12.65 -13.31
N TYR A 206 2.30 12.55 -14.04
CA TYR A 206 1.96 11.46 -14.97
C TYR A 206 1.89 10.05 -14.35
N GLY A 207 1.60 9.94 -13.05
CA GLY A 207 1.48 8.64 -12.37
C GLY A 207 2.80 8.02 -11.95
N PHE A 208 3.91 8.74 -12.04
CA PHE A 208 5.20 8.31 -11.50
C PHE A 208 5.29 8.55 -10.01
N SER A 209 6.01 7.69 -9.33
CA SER A 209 6.42 7.89 -7.94
C SER A 209 7.81 7.33 -7.70
N SER A 210 8.54 7.93 -6.78
CA SER A 210 9.80 7.40 -6.26
C SER A 210 9.70 7.10 -4.77
N SER A 211 10.42 6.10 -4.30
CA SER A 211 10.47 5.77 -2.88
C SER A 211 11.87 5.44 -2.39
N TYR A 212 12.10 5.74 -1.13
CA TYR A 212 13.40 5.72 -0.46
C TYR A 212 13.25 4.97 0.85
N SER A 213 14.07 3.96 1.06
CA SER A 213 14.04 3.11 2.26
C SER A 213 15.37 3.15 3.02
N HIS A 214 15.34 2.62 4.25
CA HIS A 214 16.47 2.53 5.17
C HIS A 214 17.08 3.88 5.57
N LEU A 215 16.28 4.96 5.51
CA LEU A 215 16.72 6.33 5.74
C LEU A 215 17.19 6.56 7.18
N TYR A 216 18.14 7.49 7.34
CA TYR A 216 18.59 8.00 8.63
C TYR A 216 17.71 9.16 9.09
N LYS A 217 17.51 10.17 8.21
CA LYS A 217 16.82 11.42 8.53
C LYS A 217 16.08 11.95 7.30
N PHE A 218 14.95 12.60 7.53
CA PHE A 218 14.20 13.36 6.52
C PHE A 218 14.55 14.84 6.59
N SER A 219 14.61 15.52 5.44
CA SER A 219 14.83 16.97 5.32
C SER A 219 13.54 17.71 4.99
N VAL A 220 12.49 16.98 4.61
CA VAL A 220 11.17 17.49 4.22
C VAL A 220 10.07 16.77 5.01
N LYS A 221 8.83 17.24 4.91
CA LYS A 221 7.65 16.72 5.59
C LYS A 221 6.63 16.21 4.58
N GLU A 222 5.72 15.38 5.03
CA GLU A 222 4.56 14.96 4.24
C GLU A 222 3.71 16.19 3.87
N GLY A 223 3.32 16.27 2.59
CA GLY A 223 2.65 17.41 1.98
C GLY A 223 3.57 18.44 1.34
N ASP A 224 4.87 18.43 1.61
CA ASP A 224 5.81 19.37 0.99
C ASP A 224 5.94 19.11 -0.52
N PHE A 225 5.94 20.20 -1.30
CA PHE A 225 6.36 20.16 -2.69
C PHE A 225 7.89 20.27 -2.75
N VAL A 226 8.53 19.43 -3.54
CA VAL A 226 9.98 19.42 -3.75
C VAL A 226 10.30 19.55 -5.23
N LYS A 227 11.36 20.29 -5.53
CA LYS A 227 11.91 20.41 -6.89
C LYS A 227 12.94 19.33 -7.16
N LYS A 228 13.15 19.02 -8.44
CA LYS A 228 14.25 18.19 -8.86
C LYS A 228 15.59 18.74 -8.33
N GLY A 229 16.43 17.86 -7.79
CA GLY A 229 17.69 18.23 -7.18
C GLY A 229 17.61 18.80 -5.77
N GLU A 230 16.42 18.91 -5.19
CA GLU A 230 16.25 19.35 -3.81
C GLU A 230 16.62 18.24 -2.82
N LEU A 231 17.26 18.61 -1.72
CA LEU A 231 17.64 17.71 -0.64
C LEU A 231 16.40 17.22 0.12
N ILE A 232 16.11 15.94 0.07
CA ILE A 232 14.88 15.35 0.65
C ILE A 232 15.15 14.50 1.90
N ALA A 233 16.30 13.83 1.97
CA ALA A 233 16.63 12.92 3.07
C ALA A 233 18.13 12.64 3.15
N TYR A 234 18.49 11.81 4.12
CA TYR A 234 19.82 11.24 4.29
C TYR A 234 19.74 9.72 4.37
N SER A 235 20.65 9.02 3.71
CA SER A 235 20.78 7.56 3.74
C SER A 235 21.08 7.02 5.13
N GLY A 236 20.71 5.79 5.38
CA GLY A 236 20.87 5.18 6.70
C GLY A 236 21.08 3.66 6.64
N ASN A 237 20.62 2.99 7.71
CA ASN A 237 20.65 1.53 7.87
C ASN A 237 19.49 1.05 8.74
N THR A 238 18.32 1.70 8.66
CA THR A 238 17.15 1.37 9.47
C THR A 238 16.35 0.22 8.86
N GLY A 239 15.61 -0.51 9.69
CA GLY A 239 14.76 -1.64 9.26
C GLY A 239 15.55 -2.90 8.90
N LEU A 240 15.02 -3.70 7.96
CA LEU A 240 15.62 -4.95 7.50
C LEU A 240 16.71 -4.67 6.46
N SER A 241 17.91 -4.36 6.92
CA SER A 241 19.06 -4.02 6.09
C SER A 241 20.28 -4.87 6.47
N SER A 242 21.12 -5.21 5.48
CA SER A 242 22.38 -5.93 5.67
C SER A 242 23.59 -5.03 5.88
N GLY A 243 23.41 -3.73 5.73
CA GLY A 243 24.46 -2.71 5.88
C GLY A 243 24.00 -1.36 5.37
N PRO A 244 24.76 -0.27 5.60
CA PRO A 244 24.40 1.07 5.18
C PRO A 244 24.18 1.16 3.66
N HIS A 245 23.00 1.55 3.22
CA HIS A 245 22.64 1.77 1.81
C HIS A 245 21.35 2.57 1.67
N LEU A 246 21.12 3.12 0.49
CA LEU A 246 19.82 3.59 0.03
C LEU A 246 19.18 2.50 -0.82
N HIS A 247 17.96 2.05 -0.47
CA HIS A 247 17.07 1.32 -1.38
C HIS A 247 16.16 2.31 -2.09
N TYR A 248 16.21 2.34 -3.42
CA TYR A 248 15.51 3.30 -4.28
C TYR A 248 14.61 2.59 -5.29
N GLU A 249 13.33 2.98 -5.35
CA GLU A 249 12.36 2.46 -6.32
C GLU A 249 11.78 3.58 -7.18
N ILE A 250 11.47 3.25 -8.43
CA ILE A 250 10.59 4.03 -9.30
C ILE A 250 9.36 3.18 -9.61
N ARG A 251 8.19 3.82 -9.59
CA ARG A 251 6.92 3.17 -9.91
C ARG A 251 6.14 4.01 -10.92
N PHE A 252 5.37 3.33 -11.75
CA PHE A 252 4.40 3.92 -12.66
C PHE A 252 3.03 3.29 -12.41
N LEU A 253 2.03 4.10 -12.08
CA LEU A 253 0.68 3.64 -11.69
C LEU A 253 0.72 2.50 -10.66
N GLY A 254 1.58 2.65 -9.64
CA GLY A 254 1.76 1.68 -8.56
C GLY A 254 2.62 0.45 -8.87
N LYS A 255 2.92 0.16 -10.15
CA LYS A 255 3.79 -0.96 -10.56
C LYS A 255 5.26 -0.54 -10.47
N SER A 256 6.11 -1.37 -9.84
CA SER A 256 7.55 -1.12 -9.80
C SER A 256 8.18 -1.29 -11.17
N LEU A 257 9.07 -0.37 -11.51
CA LEU A 257 9.88 -0.38 -12.73
C LEU A 257 11.35 -0.60 -12.37
N ASP A 258 12.14 -1.11 -13.31
CA ASP A 258 13.60 -1.08 -13.16
C ASP A 258 14.09 0.38 -13.16
N PRO A 259 14.67 0.88 -12.06
CA PRO A 259 15.17 2.25 -12.00
C PRO A 259 16.42 2.50 -12.88
N HIS A 260 17.10 1.46 -13.32
CA HIS A 260 18.38 1.59 -14.02
C HIS A 260 18.29 2.41 -15.33
N PRO A 261 17.30 2.25 -16.20
CA PRO A 261 17.10 3.13 -17.36
C PRO A 261 16.93 4.60 -16.96
N PHE A 262 16.14 4.86 -15.91
CA PHE A 262 15.81 6.22 -15.48
C PHE A 262 16.99 6.97 -14.87
N ILE A 263 17.80 6.33 -14.03
CA ILE A 263 18.98 6.99 -13.43
C ILE A 263 20.04 7.37 -14.45
N LYS A 264 20.03 6.77 -15.63
CA LYS A 264 20.91 7.10 -16.75
C LYS A 264 20.27 8.02 -17.79
N TRP A 265 18.98 8.29 -17.64
CA TRP A 265 18.22 9.12 -18.57
C TRP A 265 18.53 10.59 -18.35
N ASN A 266 18.84 11.29 -19.44
CA ASN A 266 19.20 12.68 -19.43
C ASN A 266 18.82 13.33 -20.79
N TYR A 267 19.23 14.58 -20.99
CA TYR A 267 18.94 15.34 -22.20
C TYR A 267 19.52 14.71 -23.47
N ASP A 268 20.76 14.22 -23.41
CA ASP A 268 21.49 13.70 -24.59
C ASP A 268 20.94 12.38 -25.11
N ASN A 269 20.41 11.54 -24.20
CA ASN A 269 19.84 10.23 -24.53
C ASN A 269 18.30 10.18 -24.33
N PHE A 270 17.63 11.33 -24.49
CA PHE A 270 16.22 11.51 -24.19
C PHE A 270 15.31 10.45 -24.82
N SER A 271 15.50 10.15 -26.11
CA SER A 271 14.70 9.16 -26.83
C SER A 271 14.94 7.71 -26.43
N ASP A 272 16.04 7.40 -25.75
CA ASP A 272 16.39 6.02 -25.39
C ASP A 272 15.39 5.37 -24.41
N ILE A 273 14.74 6.18 -23.58
CA ILE A 273 13.82 5.71 -22.53
C ILE A 273 12.63 4.94 -23.11
N THR A 274 12.16 5.32 -24.29
CA THR A 274 11.01 4.72 -24.96
C THR A 274 11.25 3.24 -25.25
N ASN A 275 12.46 2.89 -25.67
CA ASN A 275 12.86 1.51 -25.97
C ASN A 275 13.23 0.72 -24.70
N LYS A 276 13.77 1.40 -23.66
CA LYS A 276 14.25 0.78 -22.44
C LYS A 276 13.14 0.46 -21.43
N VAL A 277 12.00 1.15 -21.52
CA VAL A 277 10.85 0.98 -20.61
C VAL A 277 9.55 0.84 -21.44
N PRO A 278 9.35 -0.28 -22.15
CA PRO A 278 8.22 -0.46 -23.06
C PRO A 278 6.86 -0.64 -22.35
N LEU A 279 6.85 -0.77 -21.02
CA LEU A 279 5.61 -0.82 -20.24
C LEU A 279 4.82 0.50 -20.33
N ILE A 280 5.49 1.61 -20.59
CA ILE A 280 4.91 2.94 -20.68
C ILE A 280 4.66 3.24 -22.16
N LYS A 281 3.46 3.73 -22.47
CA LYS A 281 3.11 4.23 -23.79
C LYS A 281 3.67 5.65 -23.98
N TRP A 282 4.97 5.71 -24.23
CA TRP A 282 5.72 6.96 -24.29
C TRP A 282 5.21 7.93 -25.35
N ASP A 283 4.83 7.43 -26.53
CA ASP A 283 4.34 8.27 -27.60
C ASP A 283 3.07 9.03 -27.18
N GLU A 284 2.11 8.33 -26.56
CA GLU A 284 0.90 8.95 -26.03
C GLU A 284 1.22 9.94 -24.90
N LEU A 285 2.14 9.58 -24.00
CA LEU A 285 2.53 10.42 -22.87
C LEU A 285 3.24 11.69 -23.34
N LEU A 286 4.24 11.57 -24.20
CA LEU A 286 5.01 12.71 -24.72
C LEU A 286 4.15 13.65 -25.55
N THR A 287 3.27 13.13 -26.41
CA THR A 287 2.31 13.94 -27.16
C THR A 287 1.38 14.75 -26.25
N ASN A 288 0.88 14.14 -25.17
CA ASN A 288 0.06 14.86 -24.19
C ASN A 288 0.84 15.96 -23.47
N ILE A 289 2.12 15.72 -23.15
CA ILE A 289 2.99 16.73 -22.53
C ILE A 289 3.23 17.89 -23.51
N GLU A 290 3.52 17.57 -24.76
CA GLU A 290 3.74 18.57 -25.82
C GLU A 290 2.51 19.46 -26.02
N ILE A 291 1.31 18.87 -26.11
CA ILE A 291 0.05 19.60 -26.18
C ILE A 291 -0.13 20.52 -24.96
N ARG A 292 0.14 20.04 -23.76
CA ARG A 292 0.04 20.83 -22.53
C ARG A 292 1.01 22.01 -22.52
N ILE A 293 2.25 21.81 -22.97
CA ILE A 293 3.26 22.86 -23.08
C ILE A 293 2.79 23.92 -24.07
N ALA A 294 2.35 23.51 -25.27
CA ALA A 294 1.86 24.41 -26.28
C ALA A 294 0.67 25.27 -25.79
N MET A 295 -0.24 24.65 -25.02
CA MET A 295 -1.36 25.36 -24.38
C MET A 295 -0.88 26.41 -23.37
N ASN A 296 0.10 26.07 -22.50
CA ASN A 296 0.61 26.98 -21.49
C ASN A 296 1.37 28.18 -22.11
N LEU A 297 2.13 27.94 -23.16
CA LEU A 297 2.81 29.02 -23.89
C LEU A 297 1.83 30.02 -24.52
N ASN A 298 0.73 29.54 -25.06
CA ASN A 298 -0.32 30.40 -25.61
C ASN A 298 -1.10 31.19 -24.54
N LEU A 299 -1.22 30.70 -23.32
CA LEU A 299 -1.85 31.43 -22.20
C LEU A 299 -0.98 32.58 -21.72
N ASN A 300 0.34 32.44 -21.78
CA ASN A 300 1.29 33.47 -21.33
C ASN A 300 1.58 34.54 -22.40
N ALA A 301 1.11 34.36 -23.62
CA ALA A 301 1.24 35.31 -24.74
C ALA A 301 0.05 36.28 -24.85
N GLN A 302 -0.97 36.16 -24.04
CA GLN A 302 -2.11 37.09 -23.87
C GLN A 302 -1.94 37.95 -22.60
#